data_c2aabb41e8d7c7e722ca471c201a9265
#
_entry.id   c2aabb41e8d7c7e722ca471c201a9265
#
_cell.length_a   1.000
_cell.length_b   1.000
_cell.length_c   1.000
_cell.angle_alpha   90.00
_cell.angle_beta   90.00
_cell.angle_gamma   90.00
#
_symmetry.space_group_name_H-M   'P 1'
#
loop_
_entity.id
_entity.type
_entity.pdbx_description
1 polymer ?
#
loop_
_entity_poly.entity_id
_entity_poly.type
_entity_poly.pdbx_seq_one_letter_code
_entity_poly.pdbx_strand_id
1 'polypeptide(L)'
;MSVPLTLLGLLERGPSHGYDLKRDYDAYFGLGKPLRYSQVYATLSRLARDGKAVAGPVEQEAGPERRRYVITADGVAEVDRWLAEPAPPEPDLQSELFAKVVLALMLDRPADGYLDAQRAAHLQRMRELTELKRDGEPLDVLLADHALYRLEADLRWIDHTAARLDLIARSVRR
;
A
#
# COMPACT_ATOMS: atom_id res chain seq x y z
N MET A 1 -1.28 -3.58 3.39
CA MET A 1 -2.50 -4.11 2.73
C MET A 1 -2.21 -5.49 2.15
N SER A 2 -3.07 -6.49 2.40
CA SER A 2 -2.89 -7.88 1.94
C SER A 2 -3.43 -8.07 0.53
N VAL A 3 -2.57 -8.11 -0.49
CA VAL A 3 -2.96 -8.37 -1.89
C VAL A 3 -3.76 -9.66 -2.04
N PRO A 4 -3.38 -10.80 -1.42
CA PRO A 4 -4.16 -12.04 -1.54
C PRO A 4 -5.60 -11.90 -1.04
N LEU A 5 -5.80 -11.32 0.14
CA LEU A 5 -7.13 -11.17 0.73
C LEU A 5 -7.98 -10.15 -0.04
N THR A 6 -7.36 -9.08 -0.56
CA THR A 6 -8.06 -8.12 -1.41
C THR A 6 -8.53 -8.76 -2.72
N LEU A 7 -7.67 -9.54 -3.40
CA LEU A 7 -8.07 -10.27 -4.61
C LEU A 7 -9.15 -11.32 -4.32
N LEU A 8 -9.06 -11.98 -3.17
CA LEU A 8 -10.06 -12.95 -2.74
C LEU A 8 -11.42 -12.29 -2.47
N GLY A 9 -11.44 -11.14 -1.81
CA GLY A 9 -12.65 -10.35 -1.61
C GLY A 9 -13.27 -9.82 -2.91
N LEU A 10 -12.43 -9.45 -3.90
CA LEU A 10 -12.93 -9.08 -5.23
C LEU A 10 -13.62 -10.26 -5.93
N LEU A 11 -13.15 -11.51 -5.71
CA LEU A 11 -13.78 -12.72 -6.24
C LEU A 11 -15.16 -12.98 -5.62
N GLU A 12 -15.47 -12.46 -4.45
CA GLU A 12 -16.78 -12.62 -3.83
C GLU A 12 -17.88 -11.88 -4.60
N ARG A 13 -17.52 -10.84 -5.37
CA ARG A 13 -18.44 -10.12 -6.25
C ARG A 13 -18.92 -10.96 -7.43
N GLY A 14 -18.25 -12.07 -7.74
CA GLY A 14 -18.58 -13.02 -8.80
C GLY A 14 -17.35 -13.64 -9.47
N PRO A 15 -17.57 -14.72 -10.24
CA PRO A 15 -16.52 -15.38 -11.01
C PRO A 15 -15.79 -14.40 -11.93
N SER A 16 -14.45 -14.35 -11.87
CA SER A 16 -13.66 -13.35 -12.59
C SER A 16 -12.37 -13.92 -13.16
N HIS A 17 -11.89 -13.34 -14.27
CA HIS A 17 -10.57 -13.63 -14.81
C HIS A 17 -9.49 -12.82 -14.08
N GLY A 18 -8.26 -13.32 -14.09
CA GLY A 18 -7.13 -12.59 -13.48
C GLY A 18 -6.91 -11.20 -14.07
N TYR A 19 -7.24 -11.01 -15.34
CA TYR A 19 -7.18 -9.69 -15.99
C TYR A 19 -8.18 -8.69 -15.38
N ASP A 20 -9.44 -9.10 -15.21
CA ASP A 20 -10.50 -8.27 -14.66
C ASP A 20 -10.22 -7.95 -13.18
N LEU A 21 -9.77 -8.95 -12.41
CA LEU A 21 -9.35 -8.75 -11.02
C LEU A 21 -8.21 -7.75 -10.87
N LYS A 22 -7.23 -7.80 -11.80
CA LYS A 22 -6.16 -6.79 -11.82
C LYS A 22 -6.70 -5.39 -12.09
N ARG A 23 -7.55 -5.25 -13.11
CA ARG A 23 -8.16 -3.97 -13.46
C ARG A 23 -8.94 -3.40 -12.28
N ASP A 24 -9.78 -4.22 -11.65
CA ASP A 24 -10.59 -3.79 -10.50
C ASP A 24 -9.71 -3.49 -9.28
N TYR A 25 -8.68 -4.31 -9.02
CA TYR A 25 -7.71 -4.01 -7.97
C TYR A 25 -7.01 -2.67 -8.19
N ASP A 26 -6.52 -2.43 -9.39
CA ASP A 26 -5.79 -1.20 -9.72
C ASP A 26 -6.71 0.02 -9.63
N ALA A 27 -7.98 -0.12 -10.03
CA ALA A 27 -8.95 0.97 -9.94
C ALA A 27 -9.27 1.38 -8.49
N TYR A 28 -9.41 0.42 -7.58
CA TYR A 28 -9.83 0.71 -6.20
C TYR A 28 -8.68 0.78 -5.20
N PHE A 29 -7.58 0.07 -5.44
CA PHE A 29 -6.49 -0.11 -4.46
C PHE A 29 -5.10 0.18 -5.02
N GLY A 30 -4.97 0.37 -6.33
CA GLY A 30 -3.69 0.48 -7.04
C GLY A 30 -3.07 1.87 -7.06
N LEU A 31 -3.64 2.85 -6.36
CA LEU A 31 -3.15 4.23 -6.39
C LEU A 31 -1.66 4.30 -6.01
N GLY A 32 -0.82 4.58 -7.00
CA GLY A 32 0.64 4.66 -6.87
C GLY A 32 1.40 3.33 -6.91
N LYS A 33 0.73 2.17 -6.81
CA LYS A 33 1.37 0.83 -6.88
C LYS A 33 0.47 -0.19 -7.58
N PRO A 34 0.28 -0.11 -8.90
CA PRO A 34 -0.52 -1.09 -9.64
C PRO A 34 0.14 -2.48 -9.58
N LEU A 35 -0.67 -3.54 -9.57
CA LEU A 35 -0.18 -4.91 -9.57
C LEU A 35 0.40 -5.30 -10.95
N ARG A 36 1.43 -6.13 -10.94
CA ARG A 36 1.88 -6.81 -12.17
C ARG A 36 1.00 -8.03 -12.44
N TYR A 37 0.75 -8.35 -13.71
CA TYR A 37 -0.01 -9.55 -14.10
C TYR A 37 0.57 -10.83 -13.48
N SER A 38 1.89 -11.00 -13.52
CA SER A 38 2.56 -12.15 -12.90
C SER A 38 2.26 -12.30 -11.41
N GLN A 39 2.16 -11.20 -10.69
CA GLN A 39 1.82 -11.18 -9.27
C GLN A 39 0.36 -11.61 -9.03
N VAL A 40 -0.56 -11.15 -9.87
CA VAL A 40 -1.98 -11.53 -9.79
C VAL A 40 -2.13 -13.04 -10.03
N TYR A 41 -1.56 -13.56 -11.13
CA TYR A 41 -1.66 -14.99 -11.46
C TYR A 41 -0.96 -15.89 -10.45
N ALA A 42 0.20 -15.50 -9.94
CA ALA A 42 0.88 -16.24 -8.87
C ALA A 42 0.04 -16.27 -7.59
N THR A 43 -0.64 -15.16 -7.26
CA THR A 43 -1.51 -15.08 -6.09
C THR A 43 -2.76 -15.95 -6.28
N LEU A 44 -3.44 -15.89 -7.42
CA LEU A 44 -4.61 -16.70 -7.73
C LEU A 44 -4.29 -18.20 -7.74
N SER A 45 -3.14 -18.60 -8.30
CA SER A 45 -2.67 -19.98 -8.27
C SER A 45 -2.43 -20.49 -6.85
N ARG A 46 -1.88 -19.63 -5.96
CA ARG A 46 -1.71 -19.96 -4.55
C ARG A 46 -3.06 -20.10 -3.83
N LEU A 47 -3.98 -19.14 -4.03
CA LEU A 47 -5.32 -19.20 -3.44
C LEU A 47 -6.08 -20.47 -3.88
N ALA A 48 -5.92 -20.88 -5.14
CA ALA A 48 -6.51 -22.12 -5.64
C ALA A 48 -5.87 -23.36 -5.00
N ARG A 49 -4.55 -23.41 -4.88
CA ARG A 49 -3.85 -24.50 -4.20
C ARG A 49 -4.23 -24.61 -2.71
N ASP A 50 -4.41 -23.45 -2.06
CA ASP A 50 -4.75 -23.37 -0.64
C ASP A 50 -6.27 -23.56 -0.39
N GLY A 51 -7.06 -23.94 -1.43
CA GLY A 51 -8.49 -24.23 -1.35
C GLY A 51 -9.38 -23.01 -1.13
N LYS A 52 -8.86 -21.80 -1.24
CA LYS A 52 -9.62 -20.55 -1.03
C LYS A 52 -10.34 -20.05 -2.28
N ALA A 53 -9.90 -20.50 -3.45
CA ALA A 53 -10.54 -20.29 -4.73
C ALA A 53 -10.52 -21.58 -5.55
N VAL A 54 -11.37 -21.66 -6.59
CA VAL A 54 -11.33 -22.73 -7.59
C VAL A 54 -11.03 -22.10 -8.94
N ALA A 55 -10.07 -22.67 -9.66
CA ALA A 55 -9.80 -22.31 -11.04
C ALA A 55 -10.74 -23.12 -11.94
N GLY A 56 -11.54 -22.45 -12.75
CA GLY A 56 -12.37 -23.06 -13.78
C GLY A 56 -11.54 -23.69 -14.91
N PRO A 57 -12.21 -24.33 -15.87
CA PRO A 57 -11.56 -24.86 -17.05
C PRO A 57 -10.86 -23.74 -17.83
N VAL A 58 -9.86 -24.11 -18.63
CA VAL A 58 -9.21 -23.17 -19.55
C VAL A 58 -10.20 -22.82 -20.64
N GLU A 59 -10.58 -21.56 -20.75
CA GLU A 59 -11.40 -21.05 -21.84
C GLU A 59 -10.45 -20.76 -23.00
N GLN A 60 -10.50 -21.59 -24.05
CA GLN A 60 -9.76 -21.40 -25.31
C GLN A 60 -10.60 -20.58 -26.29
N GLU A 61 -10.49 -19.28 -26.22
CA GLU A 61 -10.73 -18.40 -27.35
C GLU A 61 -9.37 -17.92 -27.87
N ALA A 62 -9.28 -17.51 -29.15
CA ALA A 62 -8.04 -17.09 -29.80
C ALA A 62 -7.28 -16.04 -28.95
N GLY A 63 -6.32 -16.47 -28.12
CA GLY A 63 -5.58 -15.61 -27.19
C GLY A 63 -4.90 -16.40 -26.09
N PRO A 64 -4.20 -15.72 -25.12
CA PRO A 64 -3.58 -16.38 -23.98
C PRO A 64 -4.63 -17.12 -23.13
N GLU A 65 -4.24 -18.27 -22.58
CA GLU A 65 -5.08 -19.10 -21.70
C GLU A 65 -5.80 -18.26 -20.64
N ARG A 66 -7.13 -18.27 -20.67
CA ARG A 66 -7.99 -17.57 -19.71
C ARG A 66 -8.65 -18.58 -18.80
N ARG A 67 -8.53 -18.39 -17.50
CA ARG A 67 -9.24 -19.20 -16.47
C ARG A 67 -10.08 -18.26 -15.64
N ARG A 68 -11.31 -18.63 -15.38
CA ARG A 68 -12.14 -18.01 -14.37
C ARG A 68 -11.80 -18.56 -13.01
N TYR A 69 -11.75 -17.69 -12.04
CA TYR A 69 -11.60 -18.06 -10.63
C TYR A 69 -12.92 -17.78 -9.90
N VAL A 70 -13.25 -18.66 -8.97
CA VAL A 70 -14.44 -18.56 -8.11
C VAL A 70 -13.96 -18.72 -6.67
N ILE A 71 -14.43 -17.87 -5.77
CA ILE A 71 -14.15 -18.00 -4.35
C ILE A 71 -14.86 -19.24 -3.79
N THR A 72 -14.26 -19.93 -2.82
CA THR A 72 -14.86 -21.04 -2.09
C THR A 72 -15.52 -20.54 -0.80
N ALA A 73 -16.32 -21.39 -0.13
CA ALA A 73 -16.86 -21.09 1.19
C ALA A 73 -15.75 -20.80 2.23
N ASP A 74 -14.62 -21.54 2.16
CA ASP A 74 -13.45 -21.29 3.00
C ASP A 74 -12.77 -19.96 2.68
N GLY A 75 -12.80 -19.55 1.41
CA GLY A 75 -12.31 -18.26 0.97
C GLY A 75 -13.17 -17.11 1.52
N VAL A 76 -14.48 -17.23 1.46
CA VAL A 76 -15.42 -16.25 2.05
C VAL A 76 -15.18 -16.12 3.55
N ALA A 77 -15.12 -17.24 4.27
CA ALA A 77 -14.87 -17.22 5.71
C ALA A 77 -13.53 -16.54 6.09
N GLU A 78 -12.52 -16.66 5.23
CA GLU A 78 -11.23 -15.98 5.44
C GLU A 78 -11.32 -14.48 5.18
N VAL A 79 -12.05 -14.04 4.15
CA VAL A 79 -12.33 -12.62 3.89
C VAL A 79 -13.12 -12.00 5.04
N ASP A 80 -14.19 -12.66 5.49
CA ASP A 80 -15.02 -12.20 6.62
C ASP A 80 -14.19 -11.98 7.88
N ARG A 81 -13.32 -12.95 8.22
CA ARG A 81 -12.43 -12.84 9.38
C ARG A 81 -11.48 -11.65 9.23
N TRP A 82 -10.84 -11.53 8.07
CA TRP A 82 -9.91 -10.43 7.80
C TRP A 82 -10.57 -9.05 7.86
N LEU A 83 -11.81 -8.93 7.37
CA LEU A 83 -12.57 -7.68 7.45
C LEU A 83 -13.00 -7.33 8.88
N ALA A 84 -13.22 -8.35 9.73
CA ALA A 84 -13.60 -8.16 11.12
C ALA A 84 -12.39 -7.86 12.04
N GLU A 85 -11.17 -8.30 11.66
CA GLU A 85 -9.98 -8.10 12.47
C GLU A 85 -9.43 -6.67 12.30
N PRO A 86 -9.22 -5.91 13.40
CA PRO A 86 -8.57 -4.62 13.31
C PRO A 86 -7.12 -4.79 12.82
N ALA A 87 -6.71 -3.97 11.85
CA ALA A 87 -5.31 -3.92 11.44
C ALA A 87 -4.44 -3.44 12.61
N PRO A 88 -3.39 -4.19 13.00
CA PRO A 88 -2.50 -3.73 14.05
C PRO A 88 -1.89 -2.38 13.65
N PRO A 89 -1.80 -1.42 14.58
CA PRO A 89 -1.09 -0.17 14.32
C PRO A 89 0.42 -0.48 14.27
N GLU A 90 0.90 -0.92 13.11
CA GLU A 90 2.32 -1.06 12.85
C GLU A 90 2.87 0.27 12.37
N PRO A 91 3.56 1.05 13.21
CA PRO A 91 4.42 2.10 12.71
C PRO A 91 5.57 1.40 11.98
N ASP A 92 5.86 1.82 10.76
CA ASP A 92 7.15 1.52 10.13
C ASP A 92 8.25 2.14 11.01
N LEU A 93 8.74 1.38 11.98
CA LEU A 93 9.77 1.84 12.92
C LEU A 93 11.08 2.23 12.20
N GLN A 94 11.28 1.72 10.99
CA GLN A 94 12.43 2.01 10.15
C GLN A 94 12.00 2.48 8.76
N SER A 95 11.45 3.68 8.68
CA SER A 95 11.20 4.31 7.38
C SER A 95 12.53 4.73 6.71
N GLU A 96 12.51 4.87 5.40
CA GLU A 96 13.66 5.42 4.66
C GLU A 96 14.06 6.82 5.18
N LEU A 97 13.07 7.60 5.61
CA LEU A 97 13.27 8.91 6.22
C LEU A 97 14.12 8.81 7.50
N PHE A 98 13.76 7.89 8.43
CA PHE A 98 14.52 7.61 9.64
C PHE A 98 15.95 7.15 9.32
N ALA A 99 16.09 6.17 8.42
CA ALA A 99 17.38 5.59 8.06
C ALA A 99 18.35 6.64 7.48
N LYS A 100 17.88 7.53 6.61
CA LYS A 100 18.68 8.60 6.02
C LYS A 100 19.20 9.60 7.07
N VAL A 101 18.34 10.01 8.01
CA VAL A 101 18.74 10.93 9.09
C VAL A 101 19.80 10.27 9.98
N VAL A 102 19.55 9.06 10.46
CA VAL A 102 20.48 8.37 11.35
C VAL A 102 21.83 8.12 10.66
N LEU A 103 21.81 7.66 9.41
CA LEU A 103 23.03 7.40 8.65
C LEU A 103 23.82 8.70 8.38
N ALA A 104 23.14 9.80 8.04
CA ALA A 104 23.81 11.08 7.87
C ALA A 104 24.54 11.50 9.14
N LEU A 105 23.90 11.43 10.30
CA LEU A 105 24.51 11.77 11.58
C LEU A 105 25.65 10.83 11.99
N MET A 106 25.55 9.53 11.68
CA MET A 106 26.65 8.55 11.90
C MET A 106 27.88 8.85 11.03
N LEU A 107 27.67 9.40 9.83
CA LEU A 107 28.72 9.74 8.88
C LEU A 107 29.22 11.20 9.01
N ASP A 108 28.89 11.90 10.10
CA ASP A 108 29.19 13.30 10.33
C ASP A 108 28.73 14.25 9.19
N ARG A 109 27.60 13.91 8.56
CA ARG A 109 26.98 14.72 7.52
C ARG A 109 25.82 15.54 8.09
N PRO A 110 25.61 16.77 7.62
CA PRO A 110 24.47 17.59 8.03
C PRO A 110 23.16 16.93 7.56
N ALA A 111 22.21 16.76 8.48
CA ALA A 111 20.89 16.17 8.18
C ALA A 111 19.78 17.23 8.03
N ASP A 112 20.04 18.48 8.41
CA ASP A 112 19.12 19.61 8.33
C ASP A 112 18.65 19.89 6.90
N GLY A 113 19.55 20.01 5.95
CA GLY A 113 19.21 20.20 4.54
C GLY A 113 18.36 19.09 3.95
N TYR A 114 18.59 17.84 4.39
CA TYR A 114 17.74 16.70 4.00
C TYR A 114 16.33 16.83 4.59
N LEU A 115 16.21 17.19 5.86
CA LEU A 115 14.91 17.36 6.52
C LEU A 115 14.12 18.51 5.90
N ASP A 116 14.78 19.62 5.53
CA ASP A 116 14.12 20.73 4.83
C ASP A 116 13.62 20.32 3.43
N ALA A 117 14.45 19.61 2.66
CA ALA A 117 14.04 19.07 1.35
C ALA A 117 12.86 18.09 1.49
N GLN A 118 12.91 17.24 2.50
CA GLN A 118 11.84 16.26 2.77
C GLN A 118 10.54 16.97 3.19
N ARG A 119 10.62 18.02 4.02
CA ARG A 119 9.48 18.88 4.36
C ARG A 119 8.86 19.50 3.12
N ALA A 120 9.65 20.07 2.25
CA ALA A 120 9.17 20.69 1.00
C ALA A 120 8.45 19.66 0.11
N ALA A 121 9.00 18.44 -0.01
CA ALA A 121 8.38 17.37 -0.77
C ALA A 121 7.02 16.91 -0.17
N HIS A 122 6.93 16.81 1.18
CA HIS A 122 5.67 16.46 1.86
C HIS A 122 4.62 17.54 1.65
N LEU A 123 4.96 18.81 1.82
CA LEU A 123 4.03 19.93 1.59
C LEU A 123 3.55 20.00 0.15
N GLN A 124 4.43 19.72 -0.81
CA GLN A 124 4.04 19.65 -2.23
C GLN A 124 3.03 18.50 -2.45
N ARG A 125 3.32 17.32 -1.90
CA ARG A 125 2.40 16.18 -2.01
C ARG A 125 1.05 16.41 -1.35
N MET A 126 1.02 17.13 -0.21
CA MET A 126 -0.23 17.53 0.44
C MET A 126 -1.07 18.47 -0.43
N ARG A 127 -0.45 19.42 -1.13
CA ARG A 127 -1.18 20.29 -2.07
C ARG A 127 -1.83 19.48 -3.19
N GLU A 128 -1.08 18.55 -3.81
CA GLU A 128 -1.59 17.68 -4.87
C GLU A 128 -2.78 16.83 -4.40
N LEU A 129 -2.72 16.26 -3.20
CA LEU A 129 -3.81 15.48 -2.62
C LEU A 129 -5.01 16.35 -2.26
N THR A 130 -4.78 17.59 -1.82
CA THR A 130 -5.85 18.55 -1.53
C THR A 130 -6.58 18.97 -2.79
N GLU A 131 -5.85 19.17 -3.90
CA GLU A 131 -6.47 19.43 -5.21
C GLU A 131 -7.30 18.24 -5.70
N LEU A 132 -6.79 17.02 -5.54
CA LEU A 132 -7.51 15.79 -5.89
C LEU A 132 -8.86 15.68 -5.13
N LYS A 133 -8.93 16.16 -3.89
CA LYS A 133 -10.16 16.12 -3.09
C LYS A 133 -11.23 17.09 -3.58
N ARG A 134 -10.87 18.16 -4.28
CA ARG A 134 -11.80 19.23 -4.63
C ARG A 134 -12.96 18.73 -5.48
N ASP A 135 -12.66 17.88 -6.47
CA ASP A 135 -13.62 17.34 -7.42
C ASP A 135 -13.63 15.79 -7.42
N GLY A 136 -13.06 15.17 -6.39
CA GLY A 136 -12.91 13.70 -6.28
C GLY A 136 -14.20 13.00 -5.86
N GLU A 137 -14.38 11.78 -6.35
CA GLU A 137 -15.42 10.89 -5.87
C GLU A 137 -15.18 10.50 -4.39
N PRO A 138 -16.20 10.09 -3.62
CA PRO A 138 -16.06 9.80 -2.18
C PRO A 138 -14.93 8.83 -1.83
N LEU A 139 -14.64 7.85 -2.68
CA LEU A 139 -13.54 6.91 -2.47
C LEU A 139 -12.17 7.58 -2.66
N ASP A 140 -12.02 8.46 -3.65
CA ASP A 140 -10.77 9.20 -3.90
C ASP A 140 -10.50 10.18 -2.75
N VAL A 141 -11.55 10.83 -2.24
CA VAL A 141 -11.46 11.70 -1.05
C VAL A 141 -11.00 10.90 0.16
N LEU A 142 -11.57 9.71 0.41
CA LEU A 142 -11.17 8.84 1.51
C LEU A 142 -9.69 8.40 1.43
N LEU A 143 -9.23 8.06 0.23
CA LEU A 143 -7.83 7.69 -0.02
C LEU A 143 -6.89 8.89 0.18
N ALA A 144 -7.28 10.06 -0.31
CA ALA A 144 -6.51 11.29 -0.14
C ALA A 144 -6.43 11.69 1.33
N ASP A 145 -7.52 11.60 2.10
CA ASP A 145 -7.52 11.88 3.53
C ASP A 145 -6.57 10.96 4.30
N HIS A 146 -6.63 9.65 4.03
CA HIS A 146 -5.70 8.71 4.65
C HIS A 146 -4.22 9.07 4.35
N ALA A 147 -3.91 9.46 3.11
CA ALA A 147 -2.57 9.88 2.74
C ALA A 147 -2.16 11.21 3.40
N LEU A 148 -3.06 12.19 3.48
CA LEU A 148 -2.83 13.47 4.12
C LEU A 148 -2.51 13.32 5.60
N TYR A 149 -3.27 12.52 6.36
CA TYR A 149 -2.98 12.28 7.78
C TYR A 149 -1.61 11.63 8.01
N ARG A 150 -1.18 10.73 7.11
CA ARG A 150 0.18 10.16 7.19
C ARG A 150 1.26 11.23 6.93
N LEU A 151 1.08 12.07 5.91
CA LEU A 151 2.01 13.16 5.61
C LEU A 151 2.09 14.18 6.75
N GLU A 152 0.99 14.47 7.41
CA GLU A 152 0.98 15.32 8.61
C GLU A 152 1.78 14.69 9.77
N ALA A 153 1.63 13.40 9.98
CA ALA A 153 2.42 12.70 11.00
C ALA A 153 3.92 12.72 10.69
N ASP A 154 4.29 12.51 9.42
CA ASP A 154 5.68 12.59 8.97
C ASP A 154 6.24 14.02 9.12
N LEU A 155 5.47 15.06 8.79
CA LEU A 155 5.88 16.45 9.00
C LEU A 155 6.14 16.76 10.47
N ARG A 156 5.27 16.32 11.36
CA ARG A 156 5.49 16.47 12.82
C ARG A 156 6.77 15.78 13.28
N TRP A 157 7.05 14.60 12.74
CA TRP A 157 8.29 13.87 13.05
C TRP A 157 9.52 14.61 12.51
N ILE A 158 9.46 15.14 11.27
CA ILE A 158 10.52 15.94 10.66
C ILE A 158 10.84 17.15 11.53
N ASP A 159 9.82 17.91 11.94
CA ASP A 159 9.98 19.10 12.78
C ASP A 159 10.59 18.78 14.13
N HIS A 160 10.08 17.73 14.76
CA HIS A 160 10.56 17.25 16.05
C HIS A 160 12.00 16.73 15.99
N THR A 161 12.38 16.07 14.90
CA THR A 161 13.72 15.58 14.65
C THR A 161 14.70 16.72 14.37
N ALA A 162 14.32 17.67 13.52
CA ALA A 162 15.12 18.86 13.20
C ALA A 162 15.50 19.65 14.47
N ALA A 163 14.54 19.83 15.39
CA ALA A 163 14.77 20.51 16.66
C ALA A 163 15.73 19.77 17.62
N ARG A 164 16.08 18.52 17.33
CA ARG A 164 16.87 17.64 18.23
C ARG A 164 18.10 17.04 17.57
N LEU A 165 18.48 17.48 16.38
CA LEU A 165 19.61 16.91 15.63
C LEU A 165 20.90 16.83 16.46
N ASP A 166 21.25 17.87 17.20
CA ASP A 166 22.46 17.89 18.05
C ASP A 166 22.43 16.83 19.16
N LEU A 167 21.26 16.60 19.75
CA LEU A 167 21.10 15.59 20.77
C LEU A 167 21.24 14.18 20.20
N ILE A 168 20.61 13.94 19.03
CA ILE A 168 20.64 12.66 18.33
C ILE A 168 22.06 12.38 17.84
N ALA A 169 22.73 13.36 17.25
CA ALA A 169 24.12 13.23 16.78
C ALA A 169 25.06 12.77 17.90
N ARG A 170 24.92 13.32 19.12
CA ARG A 170 25.70 12.89 20.28
C ARG A 170 25.43 11.45 20.72
N SER A 171 24.24 10.92 20.46
CA SER A 171 23.88 9.54 20.84
C SER A 171 24.35 8.49 19.82
N VAL A 172 24.44 8.84 18.53
CA VAL A 172 24.83 7.90 17.46
C VAL A 172 26.34 7.86 17.20
N ARG A 173 27.09 8.83 17.73
CA ARG A 173 28.57 8.91 17.61
C ARG A 173 29.31 8.19 18.74
N ARG A 174 28.58 7.55 19.65
CA ARG A 174 29.15 6.72 20.70
C ARG A 174 29.37 5.29 20.19
#